data_e9166aabdb775f80334f2a17889effa2
#
_entry.id   e9166aabdb775f80334f2a17889effa2
#
_cell.length_a   1.000
_cell.length_b   1.000
_cell.length_c   1.000
_cell.angle_alpha   90.00
_cell.angle_beta   90.00
_cell.angle_gamma   90.00
#
_symmetry.space_group_name_H-M   'P 1'
#
loop_
_entity.id
_entity.type
_entity.pdbx_description
1 polymer ?
#
loop_
_entity_poly.entity_id
_entity_poly.type
_entity_poly.pdbx_seq_one_letter_code
_entity_poly.pdbx_strand_id
1 'polypeptide(L)'
;MLQILTLVTLLVTFIPGPISSGPADPKTISIAEARSLPLGTIVTIDGVVTVPSGAFSSSTFDQGFAIQDRTGGIYVSVPDNLGFTLRQQVRVTGKLADTVLPGLLVLVDVTDVKAHGSGPKVQPLPVATGDVGEDTEGQLVTITGTITQPVINDLPFGFIIFINDGSGEVHAFVCASTGIDVSGLSPGQTIEVTGFSGQFADDFEVDPRTQSDIRIVNNEPQKGTKVT
;
A
#
# COMPACT_ATOMS: atom_id res chain seq x y z
N MET A 1 8.26 16.33 89.58
CA MET A 1 9.12 15.59 88.62
C MET A 1 8.42 15.64 87.25
N LEU A 2 8.90 16.49 86.35
CA LEU A 2 8.29 16.70 85.01
C LEU A 2 9.18 16.00 84.04
N GLN A 3 8.67 14.93 83.38
CA GLN A 3 9.40 14.24 82.32
C GLN A 3 9.13 14.93 80.95
N ILE A 4 10.18 15.44 80.38
CA ILE A 4 10.15 16.01 78.99
C ILE A 4 10.30 14.86 78.01
N LEU A 5 9.25 14.62 77.21
CA LEU A 5 9.26 13.62 76.11
C LEU A 5 9.81 14.31 74.88
N THR A 6 11.03 13.92 74.43
CA THR A 6 11.66 14.45 73.24
C THR A 6 11.15 13.65 72.05
N LEU A 7 10.38 14.30 71.16
CA LEU A 7 9.91 13.73 69.91
C LEU A 7 11.03 13.82 68.82
N VAL A 8 11.61 12.70 68.45
CA VAL A 8 12.58 12.62 67.32
C VAL A 8 11.80 12.45 66.06
N THR A 9 11.74 13.49 65.20
CA THR A 9 11.14 13.46 63.92
C THR A 9 12.19 12.90 62.89
N LEU A 10 11.95 11.70 62.38
CA LEU A 10 12.77 11.08 61.35
C LEU A 10 12.39 11.65 59.97
N LEU A 11 13.26 12.47 59.40
CA LEU A 11 13.08 13.02 58.03
C LEU A 11 13.51 11.98 57.02
N VAL A 12 12.56 11.28 56.37
CA VAL A 12 12.83 10.36 55.25
C VAL A 12 12.96 11.17 53.98
N THR A 13 14.18 11.36 53.48
CA THR A 13 14.45 11.96 52.20
C THR A 13 14.20 10.92 51.10
N PHE A 14 13.14 11.15 50.30
CA PHE A 14 12.84 10.35 49.13
C PHE A 14 13.82 10.78 47.99
N ILE A 15 14.80 9.92 47.66
CA ILE A 15 15.67 10.10 46.51
C ILE A 15 14.94 9.45 45.32
N PRO A 16 14.48 10.22 44.30
CA PRO A 16 13.91 9.61 43.11
C PRO A 16 15.03 8.82 42.38
N GLY A 17 14.82 7.53 42.22
CA GLY A 17 15.69 6.68 41.42
C GLY A 17 15.73 7.14 39.97
N PRO A 18 16.78 6.77 39.22
CA PRO A 18 16.88 7.12 37.80
C PRO A 18 15.66 6.60 37.06
N ILE A 19 14.96 7.50 36.37
CA ILE A 19 13.88 7.14 35.46
C ILE A 19 14.56 6.34 34.31
N SER A 20 14.36 5.02 34.28
CA SER A 20 14.76 4.21 33.17
C SER A 20 13.95 4.68 31.97
N SER A 21 14.58 5.46 31.07
CA SER A 21 14.02 5.67 29.75
C SER A 21 13.96 4.32 29.06
N GLY A 22 12.75 3.79 28.83
CA GLY A 22 12.56 2.64 27.97
C GLY A 22 13.24 2.87 26.62
N PRO A 23 13.46 1.82 25.81
CA PRO A 23 14.05 1.98 24.50
C PRO A 23 13.27 3.07 23.74
N ALA A 24 14.00 4.05 23.20
CA ALA A 24 13.39 5.12 22.42
C ALA A 24 12.64 4.47 21.24
N ASP A 25 11.40 4.91 21.00
CA ASP A 25 10.67 4.47 19.80
C ASP A 25 11.56 4.69 18.57
N PRO A 26 11.68 3.70 17.67
CA PRO A 26 12.51 3.84 16.49
C PRO A 26 12.06 5.07 15.69
N LYS A 27 13.03 5.84 15.21
CA LYS A 27 12.77 7.04 14.41
C LYS A 27 11.99 6.66 13.16
N THR A 28 10.81 7.25 12.99
CA THR A 28 10.00 7.11 11.79
C THR A 28 10.58 7.98 10.67
N ILE A 29 10.68 7.42 9.47
CA ILE A 29 11.08 8.12 8.24
C ILE A 29 9.95 8.10 7.21
N SER A 30 10.04 8.92 6.17
CA SER A 30 9.08 8.89 5.06
C SER A 30 9.26 7.64 4.20
N ILE A 31 8.20 7.25 3.47
CA ILE A 31 8.27 6.08 2.59
C ILE A 31 9.28 6.33 1.45
N ALA A 32 9.32 7.53 0.86
CA ALA A 32 10.34 7.84 -0.16
C ALA A 32 11.77 7.76 0.38
N GLU A 33 12.01 8.22 1.61
CA GLU A 33 13.31 8.08 2.26
C GLU A 33 13.64 6.59 2.47
N ALA A 34 12.69 5.80 2.96
CA ALA A 34 12.87 4.37 3.14
C ALA A 34 13.22 3.67 1.82
N ARG A 35 12.46 3.95 0.74
CA ARG A 35 12.69 3.37 -0.60
C ARG A 35 14.07 3.71 -1.19
N SER A 36 14.72 4.79 -0.75
CA SER A 36 16.06 5.17 -1.20
C SER A 36 17.21 4.45 -0.46
N LEU A 37 16.89 3.70 0.58
CA LEU A 37 17.89 3.00 1.40
C LEU A 37 18.23 1.62 0.80
N PRO A 38 19.45 1.09 1.07
CA PRO A 38 19.84 -0.23 0.61
C PRO A 38 18.88 -1.34 1.10
N LEU A 39 18.70 -2.37 0.29
CA LEU A 39 18.03 -3.61 0.72
C LEU A 39 18.68 -4.18 1.98
N GLY A 40 17.88 -4.76 2.86
CA GLY A 40 18.30 -5.24 4.17
C GLY A 40 18.25 -4.19 5.29
N THR A 41 18.01 -2.92 4.98
CA THR A 41 17.86 -1.87 5.98
C THR A 41 16.55 -2.07 6.75
N ILE A 42 16.61 -1.99 8.09
CA ILE A 42 15.42 -1.96 8.94
C ILE A 42 14.94 -0.53 9.06
N VAL A 43 13.67 -0.31 8.75
CA VAL A 43 13.04 1.00 8.76
C VAL A 43 11.74 0.97 9.58
N THR A 44 11.37 2.13 10.12
CA THR A 44 10.04 2.37 10.69
C THR A 44 9.37 3.47 9.89
N ILE A 45 8.20 3.18 9.35
CA ILE A 45 7.43 4.08 8.49
C ILE A 45 5.97 4.17 8.96
N ASP A 46 5.33 5.28 8.67
CA ASP A 46 3.89 5.50 8.86
C ASP A 46 3.21 5.66 7.51
N GLY A 47 2.05 5.05 7.34
CA GLY A 47 1.26 5.22 6.13
C GLY A 47 -0.22 4.89 6.33
N VAL A 48 -1.01 5.23 5.33
CA VAL A 48 -2.43 4.89 5.27
C VAL A 48 -2.60 3.67 4.38
N VAL A 49 -3.36 2.69 4.83
CA VAL A 49 -3.63 1.46 4.08
C VAL A 49 -4.35 1.79 2.78
N THR A 50 -3.71 1.45 1.66
CA THR A 50 -4.22 1.58 0.30
C THR A 50 -4.61 0.24 -0.31
N VAL A 51 -4.05 -0.87 0.19
CA VAL A 51 -4.43 -2.24 -0.16
C VAL A 51 -4.78 -2.97 1.13
N PRO A 52 -5.99 -3.52 1.29
CA PRO A 52 -6.36 -4.27 2.48
C PRO A 52 -5.51 -5.55 2.65
N SER A 53 -5.35 -6.02 3.89
CA SER A 53 -4.67 -7.29 4.15
C SER A 53 -5.30 -8.44 3.37
N GLY A 54 -4.48 -9.19 2.65
CA GLY A 54 -4.90 -10.38 1.90
C GLY A 54 -5.74 -10.10 0.65
N ALA A 55 -5.83 -8.85 0.18
CA ALA A 55 -6.50 -8.54 -1.08
C ALA A 55 -5.80 -9.20 -2.27
N PHE A 56 -4.49 -9.22 -2.26
CA PHE A 56 -3.64 -9.99 -3.17
C PHE A 56 -2.33 -10.39 -2.46
N SER A 57 -1.57 -11.26 -3.08
CA SER A 57 -0.26 -11.70 -2.58
C SER A 57 0.83 -11.11 -3.44
N SER A 58 1.98 -10.78 -2.84
CA SER A 58 3.21 -10.57 -3.60
C SER A 58 3.74 -11.91 -4.15
N SER A 59 4.84 -11.89 -4.91
CA SER A 59 5.48 -13.13 -5.39
C SER A 59 5.95 -14.07 -4.26
N THR A 60 5.85 -13.64 -3.00
CA THR A 60 6.13 -14.47 -1.81
C THR A 60 4.94 -15.28 -1.30
N PHE A 61 3.77 -15.16 -1.92
CA PHE A 61 2.52 -15.83 -1.52
C PHE A 61 2.07 -15.49 -0.09
N ASP A 62 2.21 -14.23 0.28
CA ASP A 62 1.86 -13.69 1.58
C ASP A 62 0.39 -13.26 1.70
N GLN A 63 0.01 -12.68 2.85
CA GLN A 63 -1.30 -12.08 3.14
C GLN A 63 -1.13 -10.59 3.45
N GLY A 64 -0.21 -9.95 2.74
CA GLY A 64 0.23 -8.58 2.99
C GLY A 64 -0.81 -7.50 2.75
N PHE A 65 -0.34 -6.27 2.85
CA PHE A 65 -1.12 -5.05 2.62
C PHE A 65 -0.18 -3.95 2.11
N ALA A 66 -0.73 -2.91 1.50
CA ALA A 66 0.09 -1.75 1.11
C ALA A 66 -0.29 -0.52 1.93
N ILE A 67 0.71 0.31 2.19
CA ILE A 67 0.54 1.61 2.83
C ILE A 67 1.16 2.71 1.99
N GLN A 68 0.60 3.91 2.09
CA GLN A 68 1.08 5.09 1.39
C GLN A 68 1.07 6.31 2.31
N ASP A 69 2.12 7.12 2.23
CA ASP A 69 2.16 8.46 2.80
C ASP A 69 2.11 9.53 1.67
N ARG A 70 2.50 10.76 1.96
CA ARG A 70 2.53 11.84 0.95
C ARG A 70 3.72 11.75 0.01
N THR A 71 4.66 10.88 0.27
CA THR A 71 5.95 10.79 -0.43
C THR A 71 6.09 9.55 -1.30
N GLY A 72 5.30 8.51 -1.04
CA GLY A 72 5.33 7.26 -1.77
C GLY A 72 4.48 6.17 -1.12
N GLY A 73 4.52 4.99 -1.70
CA GLY A 73 3.86 3.80 -1.20
C GLY A 73 4.81 2.61 -1.13
N ILE A 74 4.42 1.59 -0.37
CA ILE A 74 5.18 0.34 -0.23
C ILE A 74 4.26 -0.80 0.17
N TYR A 75 4.53 -1.99 -0.34
CA TYR A 75 3.87 -3.21 0.08
C TYR A 75 4.56 -3.80 1.33
N VAL A 76 3.76 -4.31 2.26
CA VAL A 76 4.20 -4.95 3.51
C VAL A 76 3.86 -6.43 3.41
N SER A 77 4.88 -7.25 3.20
CA SER A 77 4.76 -8.69 3.08
C SER A 77 4.75 -9.35 4.46
N VAL A 78 3.63 -9.97 4.80
CA VAL A 78 3.43 -10.71 6.06
C VAL A 78 2.73 -12.03 5.78
N PRO A 79 3.08 -13.11 6.50
CA PRO A 79 2.50 -14.44 6.23
C PRO A 79 1.02 -14.54 6.60
N ASP A 80 0.57 -13.77 7.58
CA ASP A 80 -0.79 -13.84 8.12
C ASP A 80 -1.60 -12.60 7.73
N ASN A 81 -2.90 -12.79 7.52
CA ASN A 81 -3.83 -11.68 7.32
C ASN A 81 -4.04 -10.93 8.64
N LEU A 82 -3.50 -9.71 8.72
CA LEU A 82 -3.60 -8.87 9.91
C LEU A 82 -4.92 -8.11 10.04
N GLY A 83 -5.82 -8.24 9.07
CA GLY A 83 -7.16 -7.64 9.10
C GLY A 83 -7.18 -6.13 8.86
N PHE A 84 -6.13 -5.56 8.31
CA PHE A 84 -6.13 -4.14 7.97
C PHE A 84 -7.07 -3.85 6.81
N THR A 85 -7.80 -2.74 6.95
CA THR A 85 -8.78 -2.27 5.97
C THR A 85 -8.37 -0.90 5.42
N LEU A 86 -8.94 -0.52 4.28
CA LEU A 86 -8.66 0.78 3.65
C LEU A 86 -8.81 1.94 4.65
N ARG A 87 -7.91 2.91 4.53
CA ARG A 87 -7.86 4.14 5.32
C ARG A 87 -7.43 3.96 6.79
N GLN A 88 -7.08 2.79 7.25
CA GLN A 88 -6.40 2.68 8.54
C GLN A 88 -5.01 3.31 8.44
N GLN A 89 -4.64 4.09 9.45
CA GLN A 89 -3.28 4.59 9.58
C GLN A 89 -2.47 3.59 10.39
N VAL A 90 -1.32 3.19 9.86
CA VAL A 90 -0.50 2.11 10.41
C VAL A 90 0.96 2.54 10.46
N ARG A 91 1.61 2.24 11.59
CA ARG A 91 3.07 2.27 11.71
C ARG A 91 3.60 0.87 11.55
N VAL A 92 4.66 0.71 10.75
CA VAL A 92 5.29 -0.57 10.48
C VAL A 92 6.79 -0.46 10.68
N THR A 93 7.38 -1.44 11.37
CA THR A 93 8.83 -1.65 11.42
C THR A 93 9.15 -2.95 10.73
N GLY A 94 9.98 -2.92 9.70
CA GLY A 94 10.35 -4.09 8.92
C GLY A 94 11.65 -3.86 8.15
N LYS A 95 12.07 -4.87 7.41
CA LYS A 95 13.30 -4.87 6.61
C LYS A 95 12.96 -4.67 5.13
N LEU A 96 13.66 -3.75 4.47
CA LEU A 96 13.56 -3.57 3.02
C LEU A 96 14.11 -4.79 2.28
N ALA A 97 13.33 -5.32 1.37
CA ALA A 97 13.69 -6.45 0.53
C ALA A 97 13.06 -6.31 -0.86
N ASP A 98 13.61 -7.04 -1.79
CA ASP A 98 12.97 -7.31 -3.06
C ASP A 98 12.11 -8.58 -2.95
N THR A 99 11.10 -8.71 -3.80
CA THR A 99 10.29 -9.94 -3.87
C THR A 99 11.13 -11.13 -4.41
N VAL A 100 10.62 -12.35 -4.22
CA VAL A 100 11.32 -13.59 -4.68
C VAL A 100 11.57 -13.58 -6.18
N LEU A 101 10.59 -13.09 -6.95
CA LEU A 101 10.80 -12.67 -8.33
C LEU A 101 11.13 -11.18 -8.27
N PRO A 102 12.38 -10.78 -8.57
CA PRO A 102 12.82 -9.40 -8.39
C PRO A 102 11.91 -8.39 -9.09
N GLY A 103 11.79 -7.24 -8.50
CA GLY A 103 11.06 -6.13 -9.06
C GLY A 103 10.36 -5.29 -8.01
N LEU A 104 9.44 -5.85 -7.24
CA LEU A 104 8.67 -5.08 -6.25
C LEU A 104 9.46 -4.91 -4.94
N LEU A 105 9.70 -3.65 -4.54
CA LEU A 105 10.25 -3.34 -3.23
C LEU A 105 9.21 -3.50 -2.13
N VAL A 106 9.52 -4.30 -1.14
CA VAL A 106 8.62 -4.66 -0.04
C VAL A 106 9.27 -4.51 1.32
N LEU A 107 8.45 -4.43 2.38
CA LEU A 107 8.88 -4.68 3.75
C LEU A 107 8.61 -6.13 4.13
N VAL A 108 9.65 -6.80 4.59
CA VAL A 108 9.61 -8.18 5.14
C VAL A 108 10.10 -8.20 6.58
N ASP A 109 10.10 -9.38 7.21
CA ASP A 109 10.59 -9.58 8.60
C ASP A 109 10.01 -8.51 9.55
N VAL A 110 8.70 -8.27 9.41
CA VAL A 110 7.99 -7.23 10.16
C VAL A 110 8.02 -7.56 11.65
N THR A 111 8.60 -6.65 12.45
CA THR A 111 8.78 -6.83 13.89
C THR A 111 7.78 -6.08 14.74
N ASP A 112 7.18 -5.01 14.20
CA ASP A 112 6.16 -4.23 14.89
C ASP A 112 5.17 -3.66 13.88
N VAL A 113 3.87 -3.77 14.17
CA VAL A 113 2.79 -3.16 13.40
C VAL A 113 1.77 -2.58 14.37
N LYS A 114 1.50 -1.28 14.26
CA LYS A 114 0.53 -0.58 15.11
C LYS A 114 -0.47 0.23 14.29
N ALA A 115 -1.75 -0.06 14.47
CA ALA A 115 -2.82 0.79 13.93
C ALA A 115 -3.02 2.03 14.83
N HIS A 116 -3.15 3.20 14.21
CA HIS A 116 -3.36 4.49 14.86
C HIS A 116 -4.72 5.13 14.58
N GLY A 117 -5.70 4.34 14.15
CA GLY A 117 -7.04 4.81 13.79
C GLY A 117 -7.22 5.00 12.28
N SER A 118 -8.05 5.97 11.88
CA SER A 118 -8.34 6.26 10.48
C SER A 118 -7.47 7.40 9.96
N GLY A 119 -6.83 7.17 8.82
CA GLY A 119 -6.11 8.20 8.06
C GLY A 119 -7.00 8.91 7.01
N PRO A 120 -6.46 9.91 6.33
CA PRO A 120 -7.13 10.57 5.20
C PRO A 120 -7.37 9.57 4.06
N LYS A 121 -8.35 9.89 3.19
CA LYS A 121 -8.48 9.15 1.93
C LYS A 121 -7.27 9.46 1.05
N VAL A 122 -6.50 8.45 0.69
CA VAL A 122 -5.46 8.58 -0.34
C VAL A 122 -6.15 8.78 -1.68
N GLN A 123 -5.78 9.82 -2.40
CA GLN A 123 -6.25 10.06 -3.77
C GLN A 123 -5.32 9.30 -4.72
N PRO A 124 -5.88 8.51 -5.66
CA PRO A 124 -5.05 7.85 -6.66
C PRO A 124 -4.33 8.90 -7.52
N LEU A 125 -3.08 8.62 -7.87
CA LEU A 125 -2.32 9.42 -8.82
C LEU A 125 -2.78 9.07 -10.25
N PRO A 126 -3.29 10.04 -11.04
CA PRO A 126 -3.57 9.80 -12.45
C PRO A 126 -2.25 9.60 -13.21
N VAL A 127 -2.14 8.50 -13.95
CA VAL A 127 -0.92 8.11 -14.67
C VAL A 127 -1.30 7.66 -16.08
N ALA A 128 -0.50 8.03 -17.08
CA ALA A 128 -0.64 7.45 -18.42
C ALA A 128 -0.21 5.98 -18.41
N THR A 129 -0.79 5.16 -19.28
CA THR A 129 -0.51 3.71 -19.28
C THR A 129 0.98 3.39 -19.52
N GLY A 130 1.67 4.18 -20.34
CA GLY A 130 3.11 4.04 -20.58
C GLY A 130 4.02 4.60 -19.50
N ASP A 131 3.47 5.30 -18.50
CA ASP A 131 4.21 5.90 -17.38
C ASP A 131 4.06 5.09 -16.07
N VAL A 132 3.30 3.99 -16.10
CA VAL A 132 3.28 3.04 -14.97
C VAL A 132 4.65 2.34 -14.91
N GLY A 133 5.35 2.52 -13.80
CA GLY A 133 6.75 2.08 -13.72
C GLY A 133 7.36 2.36 -12.35
N GLU A 134 8.67 2.35 -12.27
CA GLU A 134 9.47 2.52 -11.05
C GLU A 134 9.06 3.77 -10.24
N ASP A 135 8.79 4.89 -10.94
CA ASP A 135 8.42 6.15 -10.28
C ASP A 135 7.02 6.10 -9.63
N THR A 136 6.19 5.15 -10.03
CA THR A 136 4.83 4.97 -9.48
C THR A 136 4.70 3.75 -8.58
N GLU A 137 5.72 2.88 -8.55
CA GLU A 137 5.70 1.64 -7.79
C GLU A 137 5.35 1.85 -6.31
N GLY A 138 4.49 1.00 -5.81
CA GLY A 138 3.99 1.04 -4.43
C GLY A 138 2.84 2.00 -4.20
N GLN A 139 2.55 2.90 -5.14
CA GLN A 139 1.51 3.92 -5.00
C GLN A 139 0.14 3.43 -5.50
N LEU A 140 -0.89 4.08 -5.00
CA LEU A 140 -2.23 3.96 -5.55
C LEU A 140 -2.33 4.86 -6.79
N VAL A 141 -2.57 4.25 -7.95
CA VAL A 141 -2.68 4.96 -9.22
C VAL A 141 -4.06 4.82 -9.86
N THR A 142 -4.37 5.65 -10.82
CA THR A 142 -5.50 5.49 -11.74
C THR A 142 -5.01 5.66 -13.16
N ILE A 143 -5.31 4.68 -14.00
CA ILE A 143 -5.07 4.69 -15.44
C ILE A 143 -6.40 4.67 -16.19
N THR A 144 -6.43 5.24 -17.39
CA THR A 144 -7.58 5.16 -18.30
C THR A 144 -7.08 4.83 -19.71
N GLY A 145 -7.62 3.80 -20.32
CA GLY A 145 -7.20 3.40 -21.67
C GLY A 145 -8.13 2.37 -22.29
N THR A 146 -7.83 1.97 -23.49
CA THR A 146 -8.60 0.98 -24.27
C THR A 146 -8.04 -0.42 -24.02
N ILE A 147 -8.91 -1.39 -23.77
CA ILE A 147 -8.54 -2.80 -23.72
C ILE A 147 -8.07 -3.23 -25.10
N THR A 148 -6.84 -3.70 -25.21
CA THR A 148 -6.19 -4.00 -26.51
C THR A 148 -6.41 -5.43 -26.99
N GLN A 149 -6.62 -6.37 -26.06
CA GLN A 149 -6.78 -7.79 -26.36
C GLN A 149 -7.75 -8.48 -25.40
N PRO A 150 -8.22 -9.71 -25.69
CA PRO A 150 -9.09 -10.45 -24.78
C PRO A 150 -8.46 -10.63 -23.41
N VAL A 151 -9.29 -10.55 -22.36
CA VAL A 151 -8.85 -10.82 -20.99
C VAL A 151 -8.26 -12.22 -20.90
N ILE A 152 -7.05 -12.32 -20.40
CA ILE A 152 -6.35 -13.60 -20.21
C ILE A 152 -6.79 -14.20 -18.89
N ASN A 153 -7.16 -15.48 -18.92
CA ASN A 153 -7.47 -16.27 -17.75
C ASN A 153 -6.18 -16.94 -17.24
N ASP A 154 -5.69 -16.48 -16.10
CA ASP A 154 -4.50 -16.98 -15.40
C ASP A 154 -4.87 -17.66 -14.07
N LEU A 155 -6.04 -18.26 -13.98
CA LEU A 155 -6.46 -18.98 -12.76
C LEU A 155 -5.51 -20.16 -12.46
N PRO A 156 -5.16 -20.40 -11.17
CA PRO A 156 -5.85 -19.89 -9.99
C PRO A 156 -5.40 -18.51 -9.51
N PHE A 157 -4.48 -17.82 -10.19
CA PHE A 157 -3.90 -16.57 -9.72
C PHE A 157 -4.80 -15.37 -9.99
N GLY A 158 -5.33 -15.24 -11.20
CA GLY A 158 -6.15 -14.09 -11.54
C GLY A 158 -6.51 -13.96 -13.02
N PHE A 159 -6.64 -12.70 -13.46
CA PHE A 159 -6.90 -12.33 -14.84
C PHE A 159 -6.01 -11.16 -15.25
N ILE A 160 -5.57 -11.14 -16.50
CA ILE A 160 -4.72 -10.09 -17.06
C ILE A 160 -5.52 -9.30 -18.09
N ILE A 161 -5.53 -7.97 -17.95
CA ILE A 161 -6.22 -7.03 -18.84
C ILE A 161 -5.18 -6.06 -19.38
N PHE A 162 -4.90 -6.11 -20.68
CA PHE A 162 -3.99 -5.18 -21.33
C PHE A 162 -4.70 -3.90 -21.74
N ILE A 163 -4.11 -2.75 -21.39
CA ILE A 163 -4.71 -1.42 -21.48
C ILE A 163 -3.71 -0.46 -22.11
N ASN A 164 -4.16 0.36 -23.06
CA ASN A 164 -3.32 1.35 -23.72
C ASN A 164 -4.11 2.64 -23.98
N ASP A 165 -3.55 3.78 -23.58
CA ASP A 165 -4.08 5.12 -23.86
C ASP A 165 -3.38 5.81 -25.03
N GLY A 166 -2.40 5.14 -25.66
CA GLY A 166 -1.56 5.66 -26.73
C GLY A 166 -0.14 6.03 -26.30
N SER A 167 0.16 6.06 -25.01
CA SER A 167 1.50 6.34 -24.48
C SER A 167 2.37 5.08 -24.36
N GLY A 168 1.75 3.92 -24.15
CA GLY A 168 2.37 2.61 -23.97
C GLY A 168 1.35 1.64 -23.39
N GLU A 169 1.57 0.33 -23.60
CA GLU A 169 0.70 -0.70 -23.04
C GLU A 169 1.15 -1.08 -21.62
N VAL A 170 0.18 -1.21 -20.71
CA VAL A 170 0.36 -1.78 -19.38
C VAL A 170 -0.73 -2.82 -19.15
N HIS A 171 -0.53 -3.74 -18.23
CA HIS A 171 -1.61 -4.61 -17.82
C HIS A 171 -2.13 -4.30 -16.40
N ALA A 172 -3.41 -4.57 -16.19
CA ALA A 172 -3.97 -4.70 -14.86
C ALA A 172 -4.03 -6.19 -14.50
N PHE A 173 -3.47 -6.57 -13.35
CA PHE A 173 -3.59 -7.91 -12.82
C PHE A 173 -4.72 -7.97 -11.79
N VAL A 174 -5.79 -8.65 -12.14
CA VAL A 174 -6.96 -8.82 -11.26
C VAL A 174 -6.79 -10.11 -10.46
N CYS A 175 -6.26 -10.00 -9.26
CA CYS A 175 -6.03 -11.16 -8.40
C CYS A 175 -7.34 -11.90 -8.07
N ALA A 176 -7.35 -13.23 -8.20
CA ALA A 176 -8.54 -14.05 -7.98
C ALA A 176 -9.15 -13.89 -6.56
N SER A 177 -8.30 -13.62 -5.56
CA SER A 177 -8.73 -13.38 -4.16
C SER A 177 -9.63 -12.15 -4.00
N THR A 178 -9.56 -11.17 -4.91
CA THR A 178 -10.41 -9.96 -4.86
C THR A 178 -11.87 -10.24 -5.20
N GLY A 179 -12.15 -11.32 -5.93
CA GLY A 179 -13.49 -11.67 -6.42
C GLY A 179 -14.05 -10.69 -7.46
N ILE A 180 -13.21 -9.87 -8.08
CA ILE A 180 -13.64 -8.91 -9.11
C ILE A 180 -14.12 -9.67 -10.35
N ASP A 181 -15.33 -9.34 -10.82
CA ASP A 181 -15.90 -9.88 -12.05
C ASP A 181 -15.38 -9.12 -13.27
N VAL A 182 -14.66 -9.81 -14.13
CA VAL A 182 -14.12 -9.30 -15.40
C VAL A 182 -14.89 -9.76 -16.62
N SER A 183 -15.98 -10.53 -16.45
CA SER A 183 -16.73 -11.17 -17.55
C SER A 183 -17.36 -10.17 -18.54
N GLY A 184 -17.59 -8.94 -18.10
CA GLY A 184 -18.13 -7.86 -18.91
C GLY A 184 -17.09 -7.08 -19.73
N LEU A 185 -15.79 -7.41 -19.60
CA LEU A 185 -14.71 -6.70 -20.24
C LEU A 185 -14.33 -7.33 -21.58
N SER A 186 -14.09 -6.51 -22.60
CA SER A 186 -13.74 -6.96 -23.93
C SER A 186 -12.87 -5.93 -24.68
N PRO A 187 -12.08 -6.38 -25.69
CA PRO A 187 -11.28 -5.48 -26.50
C PRO A 187 -12.09 -4.35 -27.11
N GLY A 188 -11.49 -3.17 -27.19
CA GLY A 188 -12.10 -1.96 -27.72
C GLY A 188 -12.91 -1.15 -26.71
N GLN A 189 -13.20 -1.67 -25.52
CA GLN A 189 -13.80 -0.88 -24.43
C GLN A 189 -12.73 0.03 -23.83
N THR A 190 -13.12 1.28 -23.53
CA THR A 190 -12.32 2.17 -22.69
C THR A 190 -12.70 1.92 -21.24
N ILE A 191 -11.70 1.66 -20.39
CA ILE A 191 -11.88 1.46 -18.96
C ILE A 191 -10.99 2.40 -18.15
N GLU A 192 -11.43 2.72 -16.94
CA GLU A 192 -10.63 3.34 -15.91
C GLU A 192 -10.35 2.28 -14.84
N VAL A 193 -9.07 2.13 -14.49
CA VAL A 193 -8.62 1.20 -13.45
C VAL A 193 -7.89 1.97 -12.38
N THR A 194 -8.35 1.83 -11.11
CA THR A 194 -7.63 2.30 -9.93
C THR A 194 -7.02 1.10 -9.22
N GLY A 195 -5.73 1.15 -8.91
CA GLY A 195 -5.06 0.02 -8.29
C GLY A 195 -3.72 0.38 -7.66
N PHE A 196 -3.12 -0.60 -7.03
CA PHE A 196 -1.74 -0.54 -6.58
C PHE A 196 -0.83 -0.65 -7.81
N SER A 197 0.15 0.24 -7.92
CA SER A 197 1.19 0.13 -8.95
C SER A 197 2.22 -0.87 -8.46
N GLY A 198 2.17 -2.06 -9.01
CA GLY A 198 3.02 -3.19 -8.67
C GLY A 198 4.05 -3.50 -9.73
N GLN A 199 4.90 -4.49 -9.44
CA GLN A 199 5.81 -5.09 -10.38
C GLN A 199 5.90 -6.59 -10.14
N PHE A 200 5.82 -7.36 -11.21
CA PHE A 200 6.04 -8.80 -11.19
C PHE A 200 7.13 -9.15 -12.21
N ALA A 201 8.30 -9.54 -11.73
CA ALA A 201 9.52 -9.68 -12.51
C ALA A 201 9.85 -8.38 -13.28
N ASP A 202 9.91 -8.43 -14.60
CA ASP A 202 10.24 -7.27 -15.43
C ASP A 202 9.00 -6.45 -15.86
N ASP A 203 7.79 -6.88 -15.45
CA ASP A 203 6.54 -6.28 -15.90
C ASP A 203 5.91 -5.41 -14.79
N PHE A 204 5.66 -4.12 -15.10
CA PHE A 204 4.85 -3.26 -14.23
C PHE A 204 3.36 -3.51 -14.46
N GLU A 205 2.59 -3.42 -13.38
CA GLU A 205 1.17 -3.73 -13.40
C GLU A 205 0.35 -2.80 -12.48
N VAL A 206 -0.96 -2.78 -12.68
CA VAL A 206 -1.89 -2.09 -11.81
C VAL A 206 -2.87 -3.11 -11.22
N ASP A 207 -2.87 -3.24 -9.89
CA ASP A 207 -3.66 -4.25 -9.17
C ASP A 207 -4.91 -3.63 -8.55
N PRO A 208 -6.10 -3.80 -9.16
CA PRO A 208 -7.35 -3.34 -8.57
C PRO A 208 -7.71 -4.16 -7.33
N ARG A 209 -8.31 -3.50 -6.33
CA ARG A 209 -8.58 -4.08 -5.01
C ARG A 209 -10.03 -4.50 -4.81
N THR A 210 -10.94 -3.88 -5.56
CA THR A 210 -12.39 -4.06 -5.46
C THR A 210 -13.05 -3.88 -6.82
N GLN A 211 -14.28 -4.36 -6.97
CA GLN A 211 -15.06 -4.19 -8.20
C GLN A 211 -15.20 -2.72 -8.62
N SER A 212 -15.29 -1.80 -7.67
CA SER A 212 -15.41 -0.36 -7.96
C SER A 212 -14.13 0.28 -8.51
N ASP A 213 -13.02 -0.42 -8.44
CA ASP A 213 -11.74 0.04 -8.97
C ASP A 213 -11.63 -0.15 -10.50
N ILE A 214 -12.56 -0.90 -11.12
CA ILE A 214 -12.64 -1.03 -12.57
C ILE A 214 -13.98 -0.45 -13.04
N ARG A 215 -13.93 0.53 -13.96
CA ARG A 215 -15.11 1.18 -14.53
C ARG A 215 -15.01 1.27 -16.04
N ILE A 216 -16.07 0.85 -16.74
CA ILE A 216 -16.18 1.09 -18.18
C ILE A 216 -16.51 2.56 -18.38
N VAL A 217 -15.68 3.26 -19.14
CA VAL A 217 -15.90 4.66 -19.51
C VAL A 217 -16.75 4.68 -20.77
N ASN A 218 -18.04 4.96 -20.64
CA ASN A 218 -18.91 5.16 -21.79
C ASN A 218 -18.55 6.51 -22.42
N ASN A 219 -17.95 6.49 -23.60
CA ASN A 219 -17.87 7.67 -24.44
C ASN A 219 -19.29 7.98 -24.95
N GLU A 220 -20.09 8.77 -24.19
CA GLU A 220 -21.27 9.40 -24.78
C GLU A 220 -20.77 10.28 -25.93
N PRO A 221 -21.28 10.10 -27.17
CA PRO A 221 -20.93 11.00 -28.26
C PRO A 221 -21.35 12.40 -27.84
N GLN A 222 -20.42 13.33 -27.83
CA GLN A 222 -20.68 14.76 -27.63
C GLN A 222 -21.84 15.12 -28.56
N LYS A 223 -23.01 15.45 -28.02
CA LYS A 223 -24.13 15.98 -28.78
C LYS A 223 -23.63 17.24 -29.45
N GLY A 224 -23.33 17.12 -30.75
CA GLY A 224 -22.91 18.22 -31.57
C GLY A 224 -23.91 19.37 -31.39
N THR A 225 -23.42 20.51 -30.93
CA THR A 225 -24.16 21.79 -30.94
C THR A 225 -24.51 22.07 -32.37
N LYS A 226 -25.80 21.89 -32.75
CA LYS A 226 -26.29 22.40 -34.02
C LYS A 226 -26.13 23.91 -34.00
N VAL A 227 -25.16 24.39 -34.77
CA VAL A 227 -25.10 25.82 -35.15
C VAL A 227 -26.21 26.02 -36.16
N THR A 228 -27.22 26.74 -35.78
CA THR A 228 -28.25 27.33 -36.66
C THR A 228 -27.76 28.70 -37.14
#